data_cc61b83f241752ae82c461269216cf9a
#
_entry.id   cc61b83f241752ae82c461269216cf9a
#
_cell.length_a   1.000
_cell.length_b   1.000
_cell.length_c   1.000
_cell.angle_alpha   90.00
_cell.angle_beta   90.00
_cell.angle_gamma   90.00
#
_symmetry.space_group_name_H-M   'P 1'
#
loop_
_entity.id
_entity.type
_entity.pdbx_description
1 polymer ?
#
loop_
_entity_poly.entity_id
_entity_poly.type
_entity_poly.pdbx_seq_one_letter_code
_entity_poly.pdbx_strand_id
1 'polypeptide(L)'
;ANIACGYHAGDEDVMNETVQLAKKNNISIGAHPGLPDLKGFGRRKMDLTPNEIYNLVIYQLGALSGFCKINHVKMMHVKPHGALYQMGARNKEIAHAIAQAVFDFDSNLIFVGLANTLLISEAELVGLKVASEVFADRRYEDDGQLVSRKKTDATITNTDEAIQQALKMVLENKVVSKNGKIIDLKADTI
;
A
#
# COMPACT_ATOMS: atom_id res chain seq x y z
N ALA A 1 4.39 -10.66 -3.63
CA ALA A 1 5.27 -10.03 -2.62
C ALA A 1 5.30 -8.52 -2.85
N ASN A 2 5.34 -7.72 -1.78
CA ASN A 2 5.56 -6.28 -1.84
C ASN A 2 7.05 -6.01 -1.60
N ILE A 3 7.79 -5.55 -2.63
CA ILE A 3 9.24 -5.38 -2.60
C ILE A 3 9.58 -3.92 -2.37
N ALA A 4 10.31 -3.62 -1.29
CA ALA A 4 10.84 -2.29 -1.00
C ALA A 4 11.81 -1.85 -2.11
N CYS A 5 11.76 -0.56 -2.45
CA CYS A 5 12.43 -0.02 -3.63
C CYS A 5 13.58 0.95 -3.26
N GLY A 6 14.32 0.66 -2.19
CA GLY A 6 15.55 1.35 -1.82
C GLY A 6 15.41 2.57 -0.90
N TYR A 7 14.23 3.20 -0.80
CA TYR A 7 14.08 4.45 -0.04
C TYR A 7 13.80 4.26 1.44
N HIS A 8 12.91 3.34 1.78
CA HIS A 8 12.58 3.07 3.19
C HIS A 8 13.18 1.78 3.70
N ALA A 9 13.53 0.88 2.80
CA ALA A 9 14.17 -0.40 3.05
C ALA A 9 14.67 -1.00 1.74
N GLY A 10 15.52 -2.03 1.84
CA GLY A 10 16.16 -2.67 0.72
C GLY A 10 17.27 -1.80 0.11
N ASP A 11 18.06 -2.42 -0.69
CA ASP A 11 19.06 -1.83 -1.57
C ASP A 11 19.00 -2.58 -2.91
N GLU A 12 19.91 -2.30 -3.81
CA GLU A 12 19.98 -2.95 -5.13
C GLU A 12 20.15 -4.46 -5.03
N ASP A 13 20.99 -4.95 -4.10
CA ASP A 13 21.25 -6.38 -3.91
C ASP A 13 20.02 -7.10 -3.35
N VAL A 14 19.42 -6.56 -2.27
CA VAL A 14 18.21 -7.10 -1.65
C VAL A 14 17.03 -7.11 -2.65
N MET A 15 16.92 -6.07 -3.48
CA MET A 15 15.87 -6.01 -4.52
C MET A 15 16.04 -7.15 -5.53
N ASN A 16 17.25 -7.33 -6.06
CA ASN A 16 17.55 -8.39 -7.03
C ASN A 16 17.33 -9.78 -6.43
N GLU A 17 17.88 -10.05 -5.25
CA GLU A 17 17.69 -11.32 -4.55
C GLU A 17 16.23 -11.63 -4.29
N THR A 18 15.45 -10.64 -3.85
CA THR A 18 14.03 -10.80 -3.57
C THR A 18 13.23 -11.11 -4.84
N VAL A 19 13.56 -10.45 -5.96
CA VAL A 19 12.96 -10.74 -7.28
C VAL A 19 13.25 -12.18 -7.71
N GLN A 20 14.51 -12.64 -7.57
CA GLN A 20 14.91 -14.01 -7.90
C GLN A 20 14.19 -15.04 -7.02
N LEU A 21 14.09 -14.75 -5.70
CA LEU A 21 13.40 -15.62 -4.76
C LEU A 21 11.89 -15.71 -5.06
N ALA A 22 11.26 -14.58 -5.37
CA ALA A 22 9.86 -14.54 -5.77
C ALA A 22 9.62 -15.35 -7.05
N LYS A 23 10.48 -15.18 -8.07
CA LYS A 23 10.44 -15.97 -9.30
C LYS A 23 10.55 -17.47 -9.02
N LYS A 24 11.55 -17.89 -8.24
CA LYS A 24 11.79 -19.30 -7.88
C LYS A 24 10.58 -19.95 -7.22
N ASN A 25 9.81 -19.16 -6.45
CA ASN A 25 8.63 -19.66 -5.71
C ASN A 25 7.30 -19.34 -6.41
N ASN A 26 7.31 -18.86 -7.66
CA ASN A 26 6.12 -18.45 -8.39
C ASN A 26 5.24 -17.43 -7.65
N ILE A 27 5.86 -16.49 -6.94
CA ILE A 27 5.17 -15.43 -6.20
C ILE A 27 5.08 -14.18 -7.07
N SER A 28 3.88 -13.62 -7.20
CA SER A 28 3.65 -12.33 -7.88
C SER A 28 4.42 -11.20 -7.20
N ILE A 29 5.02 -10.32 -8.02
CA ILE A 29 5.85 -9.20 -7.57
C ILE A 29 5.05 -7.91 -7.66
N GLY A 30 5.13 -7.10 -6.61
CA GLY A 30 4.64 -5.73 -6.58
C GLY A 30 5.67 -4.76 -6.00
N ALA A 31 5.66 -3.54 -6.51
CA ALA A 31 6.48 -2.47 -5.96
C ALA A 31 5.87 -1.91 -4.67
N HIS A 32 6.75 -1.64 -3.71
CA HIS A 32 6.37 -1.06 -2.42
C HIS A 32 7.09 0.27 -2.18
N PRO A 33 6.76 1.33 -2.98
CA PRO A 33 7.44 2.62 -2.89
C PRO A 33 7.11 3.32 -1.57
N GLY A 34 8.12 3.93 -0.95
CA GLY A 34 7.98 4.67 0.30
C GLY A 34 8.76 5.97 0.31
N LEU A 35 8.64 6.72 1.39
CA LEU A 35 9.42 7.95 1.60
C LEU A 35 10.90 7.62 1.87
N PRO A 36 11.86 8.53 1.53
CA PRO A 36 13.29 8.31 1.72
C PRO A 36 13.69 8.46 3.20
N ASP A 37 13.29 7.51 4.02
CA ASP A 37 13.42 7.52 5.47
C ASP A 37 13.85 6.15 6.01
N LEU A 38 15.09 5.75 5.71
CA LEU A 38 15.64 4.48 6.20
C LEU A 38 15.56 4.34 7.72
N LYS A 39 15.93 5.40 8.47
CA LYS A 39 15.90 5.36 9.95
C LYS A 39 14.50 5.20 10.53
N GLY A 40 13.48 5.76 9.88
CA GLY A 40 12.08 5.67 10.31
C GLY A 40 11.32 4.60 9.57
N PHE A 41 11.99 3.80 8.73
CA PHE A 41 11.35 2.78 7.91
C PHE A 41 10.21 3.34 7.04
N GLY A 42 10.39 4.56 6.49
CA GLY A 42 9.36 5.23 5.68
C GLY A 42 8.07 5.58 6.44
N ARG A 43 8.09 5.55 7.79
CA ARG A 43 6.88 5.76 8.61
C ARG A 43 6.78 7.17 9.20
N ARG A 44 7.80 8.00 9.04
CA ARG A 44 7.75 9.41 9.41
C ARG A 44 7.22 10.24 8.26
N LYS A 45 6.23 11.09 8.56
CA LYS A 45 5.66 12.01 7.56
C LYS A 45 6.71 13.01 7.10
N MET A 46 6.78 13.24 5.80
CA MET A 46 7.62 14.26 5.17
C MET A 46 6.74 15.26 4.43
N ASP A 47 7.15 16.51 4.43
CA ASP A 47 6.48 17.59 3.69
C ASP A 47 7.04 17.60 2.26
N LEU A 48 6.28 17.05 1.32
CA LEU A 48 6.64 16.92 -0.09
C LEU A 48 5.49 17.43 -0.96
N THR A 49 5.85 18.09 -2.03
CA THR A 49 4.89 18.51 -3.08
C THR A 49 4.36 17.31 -3.86
N PRO A 50 3.18 17.41 -4.48
CA PRO A 50 2.66 16.36 -5.36
C PRO A 50 3.65 15.94 -6.47
N ASN A 51 4.37 16.91 -7.06
CA ASN A 51 5.36 16.60 -8.10
C ASN A 51 6.58 15.82 -7.57
N GLU A 52 7.05 16.14 -6.36
CA GLU A 52 8.11 15.35 -5.71
C GLU A 52 7.65 13.93 -5.42
N ILE A 53 6.41 13.75 -4.98
CA ILE A 53 5.81 12.44 -4.75
C ILE A 53 5.69 11.65 -6.06
N TYR A 54 5.20 12.27 -7.13
CA TYR A 54 5.14 11.66 -8.45
C TYR A 54 6.52 11.14 -8.87
N ASN A 55 7.54 12.00 -8.87
CA ASN A 55 8.89 11.62 -9.25
C ASN A 55 9.51 10.54 -8.36
N LEU A 56 9.26 10.61 -7.05
CA LEU A 56 9.69 9.62 -6.06
C LEU A 56 9.09 8.23 -6.35
N VAL A 57 7.83 8.18 -6.76
CA VAL A 57 7.15 6.91 -7.11
C VAL A 57 7.73 6.37 -8.41
N ILE A 58 7.83 7.19 -9.47
CA ILE A 58 8.42 6.79 -10.77
C ILE A 58 9.84 6.23 -10.58
N TYR A 59 10.69 6.91 -9.81
CA TYR A 59 12.06 6.46 -9.53
C TYR A 59 12.09 5.04 -8.95
N GLN A 60 11.27 4.80 -7.94
CA GLN A 60 11.22 3.51 -7.24
C GLN A 60 10.64 2.39 -8.11
N LEU A 61 9.60 2.68 -8.90
CA LEU A 61 9.07 1.74 -9.88
C LEU A 61 10.12 1.39 -10.94
N GLY A 62 10.85 2.39 -11.44
CA GLY A 62 11.93 2.20 -12.39
C GLY A 62 13.05 1.30 -11.85
N ALA A 63 13.45 1.52 -10.60
CA ALA A 63 14.47 0.71 -9.94
C ALA A 63 14.08 -0.77 -9.89
N LEU A 64 12.88 -1.10 -9.37
CA LEU A 64 12.42 -2.49 -9.28
C LEU A 64 12.18 -3.09 -10.66
N SER A 65 11.66 -2.32 -11.62
CA SER A 65 11.39 -2.82 -12.98
C SER A 65 12.66 -3.27 -13.70
N GLY A 66 13.80 -2.64 -13.44
CA GLY A 66 15.09 -3.06 -13.96
C GLY A 66 15.43 -4.49 -13.56
N PHE A 67 15.27 -4.81 -12.27
CA PHE A 67 15.50 -6.17 -11.75
C PHE A 67 14.44 -7.16 -12.24
N CYS A 68 13.18 -6.74 -12.35
CA CYS A 68 12.14 -7.59 -12.95
C CYS A 68 12.48 -7.95 -14.39
N LYS A 69 12.92 -6.98 -15.19
CA LYS A 69 13.28 -7.15 -16.61
C LYS A 69 14.41 -8.15 -16.80
N ILE A 70 15.53 -8.01 -16.08
CA ILE A 70 16.68 -8.93 -16.22
C ILE A 70 16.38 -10.35 -15.72
N ASN A 71 15.43 -10.48 -14.79
CA ASN A 71 14.98 -11.77 -14.28
C ASN A 71 13.80 -12.36 -15.09
N HIS A 72 13.34 -11.70 -16.16
CA HIS A 72 12.21 -12.13 -17.00
C HIS A 72 10.92 -12.38 -16.21
N VAL A 73 10.59 -11.50 -15.28
CA VAL A 73 9.34 -11.50 -14.52
C VAL A 73 8.63 -10.16 -14.70
N LYS A 74 7.30 -10.15 -14.48
CA LYS A 74 6.50 -8.93 -14.55
C LYS A 74 6.16 -8.43 -13.16
N MET A 75 6.20 -7.12 -12.98
CA MET A 75 5.58 -6.45 -11.85
C MET A 75 4.06 -6.45 -12.07
N MET A 76 3.29 -6.82 -11.05
CA MET A 76 1.84 -7.01 -11.14
C MET A 76 1.04 -5.92 -10.42
N HIS A 77 1.62 -5.34 -9.35
CA HIS A 77 0.90 -4.37 -8.54
C HIS A 77 1.84 -3.35 -7.90
N VAL A 78 1.25 -2.27 -7.41
CA VAL A 78 1.93 -1.25 -6.61
C VAL A 78 1.14 -1.03 -5.33
N LYS A 79 1.83 -1.04 -4.20
CA LYS A 79 1.28 -0.73 -2.88
C LYS A 79 2.18 0.29 -2.19
N PRO A 80 1.77 1.56 -2.01
CA PRO A 80 2.58 2.54 -1.28
C PRO A 80 2.87 2.08 0.15
N HIS A 81 4.05 2.42 0.67
CA HIS A 81 4.47 2.05 2.01
C HIS A 81 4.24 3.15 3.05
N GLY A 82 3.93 2.75 4.27
CA GLY A 82 4.10 3.52 5.50
C GLY A 82 3.43 4.90 5.50
N ALA A 83 4.23 5.96 5.68
CA ALA A 83 3.69 7.31 5.73
C ALA A 83 3.15 7.78 4.37
N LEU A 84 3.75 7.37 3.24
CA LEU A 84 3.24 7.67 1.91
C LEU A 84 1.82 7.12 1.72
N TYR A 85 1.58 5.87 2.13
CA TYR A 85 0.26 5.25 2.14
C TYR A 85 -0.76 6.04 2.97
N GLN A 86 -0.40 6.43 4.20
CA GLN A 86 -1.28 7.16 5.09
C GLN A 86 -1.55 8.60 4.63
N MET A 87 -0.57 9.25 4.00
CA MET A 87 -0.73 10.58 3.41
C MET A 87 -1.67 10.52 2.21
N GLY A 88 -1.47 9.57 1.29
CA GLY A 88 -2.35 9.36 0.15
C GLY A 88 -3.78 9.00 0.56
N ALA A 89 -3.97 8.19 1.61
CA ALA A 89 -5.32 7.87 2.09
C ALA A 89 -6.14 9.09 2.54
N ARG A 90 -5.50 10.22 2.86
CA ARG A 90 -6.12 11.41 3.48
C ARG A 90 -5.97 12.71 2.71
N ASN A 91 -5.13 12.75 1.69
CA ASN A 91 -4.85 13.95 0.90
C ASN A 91 -5.03 13.63 -0.58
N LYS A 92 -5.96 14.35 -1.22
CA LYS A 92 -6.35 14.12 -2.61
C LYS A 92 -5.19 14.37 -3.58
N GLU A 93 -4.44 15.44 -3.42
CA GLU A 93 -3.34 15.80 -4.31
C GLU A 93 -2.21 14.76 -4.24
N ILE A 94 -1.92 14.27 -3.04
CA ILE A 94 -0.94 13.20 -2.82
C ILE A 94 -1.42 11.88 -3.41
N ALA A 95 -2.69 11.49 -3.17
CA ALA A 95 -3.27 10.29 -3.75
C ALA A 95 -3.24 10.32 -5.27
N HIS A 96 -3.64 11.46 -5.86
CA HIS A 96 -3.61 11.67 -7.30
C HIS A 96 -2.19 11.56 -7.86
N ALA A 97 -1.19 12.20 -7.23
CA ALA A 97 0.19 12.13 -7.67
C ALA A 97 0.76 10.71 -7.66
N ILE A 98 0.44 9.93 -6.62
CA ILE A 98 0.83 8.51 -6.54
C ILE A 98 0.14 7.70 -7.64
N ALA A 99 -1.18 7.86 -7.80
CA ALA A 99 -1.97 7.11 -8.78
C ALA A 99 -1.53 7.45 -10.21
N GLN A 100 -1.34 8.74 -10.53
CA GLN A 100 -0.88 9.19 -11.84
C GLN A 100 0.52 8.64 -12.17
N ALA A 101 1.45 8.65 -11.21
CA ALA A 101 2.77 8.07 -11.41
C ALA A 101 2.70 6.57 -11.76
N VAL A 102 1.83 5.81 -11.10
CA VAL A 102 1.64 4.39 -11.41
C VAL A 102 1.01 4.20 -12.78
N PHE A 103 0.00 4.99 -13.12
CA PHE A 103 -0.67 4.92 -14.43
C PHE A 103 0.28 5.25 -15.60
N ASP A 104 1.06 6.33 -15.46
CA ASP A 104 2.02 6.75 -16.49
C ASP A 104 3.18 5.75 -16.63
N PHE A 105 3.54 5.05 -15.54
CA PHE A 105 4.56 4.02 -15.58
C PHE A 105 4.05 2.74 -16.30
N ASP A 106 2.92 2.22 -15.89
CA ASP A 106 2.23 1.09 -16.55
C ASP A 106 0.77 1.01 -16.07
N SER A 107 -0.17 1.38 -16.94
CA SER A 107 -1.61 1.38 -16.66
C SER A 107 -2.23 -0.02 -16.42
N ASN A 108 -1.48 -1.10 -16.66
CA ASN A 108 -1.92 -2.47 -16.38
C ASN A 108 -1.66 -2.90 -14.93
N LEU A 109 -0.88 -2.14 -14.16
CA LEU A 109 -0.59 -2.45 -12.76
C LEU A 109 -1.86 -2.33 -11.90
N ILE A 110 -1.99 -3.25 -10.96
CA ILE A 110 -3.05 -3.18 -9.94
C ILE A 110 -2.58 -2.24 -8.83
N PHE A 111 -3.36 -1.22 -8.52
CA PHE A 111 -3.07 -0.32 -7.41
C PHE A 111 -3.71 -0.84 -6.12
N VAL A 112 -2.90 -1.10 -5.10
CA VAL A 112 -3.36 -1.58 -3.80
C VAL A 112 -3.40 -0.41 -2.82
N GLY A 113 -4.58 -0.12 -2.28
CA GLY A 113 -4.79 0.98 -1.34
C GLY A 113 -5.81 0.63 -0.25
N LEU A 114 -5.81 1.40 0.84
CA LEU A 114 -6.77 1.22 1.93
C LEU A 114 -8.20 1.42 1.41
N ALA A 115 -9.06 0.47 1.69
CA ALA A 115 -10.47 0.51 1.33
C ALA A 115 -11.13 1.83 1.78
N ASN A 116 -12.06 2.35 0.97
CA ASN A 116 -12.83 3.57 1.22
C ASN A 116 -11.97 4.83 1.42
N THR A 117 -10.79 4.92 0.81
CA THR A 117 -9.94 6.10 0.92
C THR A 117 -9.64 6.76 -0.42
N LEU A 118 -9.04 7.94 -0.36
CA LEU A 118 -8.62 8.68 -1.54
C LEU A 118 -7.59 7.93 -2.40
N LEU A 119 -6.84 6.98 -1.82
CA LEU A 119 -5.95 6.11 -2.60
C LEU A 119 -6.73 5.31 -3.64
N ILE A 120 -7.86 4.73 -3.27
CA ILE A 120 -8.69 3.94 -4.19
C ILE A 120 -9.40 4.86 -5.18
N SER A 121 -10.10 5.90 -4.71
CA SER A 121 -10.89 6.77 -5.58
C SER A 121 -10.04 7.52 -6.61
N GLU A 122 -8.83 8.00 -6.25
CA GLU A 122 -7.94 8.67 -7.20
C GLU A 122 -7.29 7.68 -8.19
N ALA A 123 -7.00 6.45 -7.75
CA ALA A 123 -6.49 5.42 -8.65
C ALA A 123 -7.55 4.98 -9.69
N GLU A 124 -8.81 4.85 -9.29
CA GLU A 124 -9.92 4.59 -10.21
C GLU A 124 -10.14 5.76 -11.17
N LEU A 125 -10.05 7.00 -10.68
CA LEU A 125 -10.22 8.22 -11.47
C LEU A 125 -9.21 8.32 -12.62
N VAL A 126 -7.95 7.92 -12.40
CA VAL A 126 -6.93 7.90 -13.47
C VAL A 126 -7.01 6.66 -14.36
N GLY A 127 -7.87 5.69 -14.05
CA GLY A 127 -8.13 4.51 -14.88
C GLY A 127 -7.34 3.25 -14.48
N LEU A 128 -6.72 3.20 -13.29
CA LEU A 128 -6.06 1.99 -12.79
C LEU A 128 -7.08 0.96 -12.30
N LYS A 129 -6.72 -0.31 -12.42
CA LYS A 129 -7.37 -1.37 -11.65
C LYS A 129 -6.94 -1.27 -10.20
N VAL A 130 -7.89 -1.38 -9.28
CA VAL A 130 -7.63 -1.27 -7.85
C VAL A 130 -7.88 -2.58 -7.12
N ALA A 131 -7.19 -2.74 -5.99
CA ALA A 131 -7.50 -3.74 -4.97
C ALA A 131 -7.62 -3.03 -3.61
N SER A 132 -8.81 -3.04 -3.06
CA SER A 132 -9.13 -2.44 -1.76
C SER A 132 -8.58 -3.31 -0.65
N GLU A 133 -7.56 -2.79 0.06
CA GLU A 133 -6.91 -3.48 1.17
C GLU A 133 -7.62 -3.20 2.49
N VAL A 134 -7.75 -4.24 3.30
CA VAL A 134 -8.19 -4.17 4.69
C VAL A 134 -7.17 -4.82 5.62
N PHE A 135 -7.30 -4.61 6.93
CA PHE A 135 -6.31 -5.08 7.90
C PHE A 135 -6.99 -5.87 9.03
N ALA A 136 -6.66 -7.14 9.13
CA ALA A 136 -7.19 -8.03 10.18
C ALA A 136 -6.77 -7.58 11.58
N ASP A 137 -5.55 -7.08 11.72
CA ASP A 137 -4.89 -6.76 13.00
C ASP A 137 -4.93 -5.27 13.39
N ARG A 138 -5.67 -4.44 12.63
CA ARG A 138 -5.71 -2.99 12.87
C ARG A 138 -7.11 -2.54 13.25
N ARG A 139 -7.17 -1.60 14.22
CA ARG A 139 -8.44 -0.92 14.55
C ARG A 139 -8.73 0.22 13.57
N TYR A 140 -10.02 0.48 13.39
CA TYR A 140 -10.54 1.49 12.49
C TYR A 140 -11.19 2.64 13.28
N GLU A 141 -11.02 3.86 12.82
CA GLU A 141 -11.77 5.05 13.26
C GLU A 141 -13.18 5.02 12.63
N ASP A 142 -14.09 5.88 13.09
CA ASP A 142 -15.49 5.93 12.62
C ASP A 142 -15.67 6.38 11.17
N ASP A 143 -14.62 6.90 10.57
CA ASP A 143 -14.52 7.30 9.16
C ASP A 143 -13.91 6.23 8.24
N GLY A 144 -13.60 5.05 8.79
CA GLY A 144 -12.96 3.95 8.04
C GLY A 144 -11.45 4.05 7.92
N GLN A 145 -10.82 5.09 8.47
CA GLN A 145 -9.37 5.21 8.51
C GLN A 145 -8.77 4.32 9.61
N LEU A 146 -7.52 3.90 9.40
CA LEU A 146 -6.81 3.15 10.44
C LEU A 146 -6.47 4.04 11.64
N VAL A 147 -6.66 3.52 12.84
CA VAL A 147 -6.20 4.16 14.08
C VAL A 147 -4.69 4.36 14.02
N SER A 148 -4.22 5.55 14.40
CA SER A 148 -2.80 5.88 14.37
C SER A 148 -1.99 4.93 15.27
N ARG A 149 -0.88 4.37 14.76
CA ARG A 149 0.03 3.50 15.53
C ARG A 149 0.65 4.18 16.77
N LYS A 150 0.50 5.49 16.91
CA LYS A 150 0.90 6.24 18.11
C LYS A 150 -0.07 6.02 19.28
N LYS A 151 -1.29 5.52 19.02
CA LYS A 151 -2.26 5.17 20.06
C LYS A 151 -2.04 3.74 20.52
N THR A 152 -2.20 3.49 21.80
CA THR A 152 -1.92 2.18 22.43
C THR A 152 -2.83 1.05 21.94
N ASP A 153 -4.03 1.39 21.49
CA ASP A 153 -5.06 0.47 21.02
C ASP A 153 -5.15 0.35 19.49
N ALA A 154 -4.13 0.80 18.75
CA ALA A 154 -4.16 0.81 17.30
C ALA A 154 -4.11 -0.57 16.64
N THR A 155 -3.62 -1.57 17.37
CA THR A 155 -3.41 -2.93 16.85
C THR A 155 -4.17 -3.94 17.70
N ILE A 156 -4.83 -4.88 17.03
CA ILE A 156 -5.48 -6.04 17.67
C ILE A 156 -4.40 -7.08 17.89
N THR A 157 -4.14 -7.43 19.15
CA THR A 157 -3.13 -8.43 19.55
C THR A 157 -3.76 -9.79 19.87
N ASN A 158 -5.08 -9.83 20.07
CA ASN A 158 -5.81 -11.07 20.26
C ASN A 158 -6.09 -11.72 18.90
N THR A 159 -5.61 -12.94 18.70
CA THR A 159 -5.73 -13.68 17.43
C THR A 159 -7.19 -13.96 17.06
N ASP A 160 -8.03 -14.33 18.01
CA ASP A 160 -9.44 -14.66 17.74
C ASP A 160 -10.21 -13.40 17.32
N GLU A 161 -9.95 -12.25 17.95
CA GLU A 161 -10.53 -10.96 17.56
C GLU A 161 -10.10 -10.58 16.14
N ALA A 162 -8.83 -10.75 15.81
CA ALA A 162 -8.32 -10.46 14.45
C ALA A 162 -8.96 -11.38 13.39
N ILE A 163 -9.13 -12.66 13.69
CA ILE A 163 -9.82 -13.61 12.81
C ILE A 163 -11.28 -13.20 12.62
N GLN A 164 -12.01 -12.88 13.69
CA GLN A 164 -13.40 -12.43 13.59
C GLN A 164 -13.55 -11.15 12.78
N GLN A 165 -12.64 -10.18 12.96
CA GLN A 165 -12.61 -8.98 12.14
C GLN A 165 -12.38 -9.31 10.66
N ALA A 166 -11.42 -10.16 10.34
CA ALA A 166 -11.13 -10.59 8.98
C ALA A 166 -12.34 -11.27 8.33
N LEU A 167 -12.96 -12.22 9.02
CA LEU A 167 -14.17 -12.91 8.52
C LEU A 167 -15.31 -11.93 8.27
N LYS A 168 -15.54 -10.98 9.18
CA LYS A 168 -16.57 -9.96 9.00
C LYS A 168 -16.32 -9.09 7.78
N MET A 169 -15.07 -8.66 7.56
CA MET A 169 -14.70 -7.86 6.40
C MET A 169 -14.88 -8.61 5.08
N VAL A 170 -14.49 -9.89 5.03
CA VAL A 170 -14.55 -10.70 3.80
C VAL A 170 -15.97 -11.19 3.49
N LEU A 171 -16.70 -11.63 4.50
CA LEU A 171 -18.02 -12.26 4.32
C LEU A 171 -19.17 -11.26 4.31
N GLU A 172 -19.07 -10.18 5.09
CA GLU A 172 -20.14 -9.21 5.28
C GLU A 172 -19.83 -7.85 4.62
N ASN A 173 -18.61 -7.63 4.12
CA ASN A 173 -18.11 -6.31 3.66
C ASN A 173 -18.24 -5.22 4.73
N LYS A 174 -17.95 -5.55 5.99
CA LYS A 174 -18.12 -4.65 7.13
C LYS A 174 -16.96 -4.74 8.10
N VAL A 175 -16.63 -3.61 8.73
CA VAL A 175 -15.74 -3.56 9.89
C VAL A 175 -16.40 -2.78 11.03
N VAL A 176 -16.03 -3.09 12.25
CA VAL A 176 -16.48 -2.35 13.44
C VAL A 176 -15.37 -1.39 13.85
N SER A 177 -15.70 -0.09 13.94
CA SER A 177 -14.76 0.92 14.44
C SER A 177 -14.48 0.72 15.93
N LYS A 178 -13.43 1.38 16.43
CA LYS A 178 -13.09 1.37 17.85
C LYS A 178 -14.23 1.87 18.77
N ASN A 179 -15.16 2.68 18.24
CA ASN A 179 -16.32 3.21 18.96
C ASN A 179 -17.60 2.38 18.74
N GLY A 180 -17.51 1.22 18.08
CA GLY A 180 -18.62 0.31 17.83
C GLY A 180 -19.48 0.64 16.59
N LYS A 181 -19.10 1.66 15.80
CA LYS A 181 -19.80 1.97 14.54
C LYS A 181 -19.50 0.91 13.48
N ILE A 182 -20.54 0.44 12.80
CA ILE A 182 -20.42 -0.44 11.65
C ILE A 182 -20.10 0.40 10.41
N ILE A 183 -19.07 0.02 9.66
CA ILE A 183 -18.61 0.69 8.45
C ILE A 183 -18.67 -0.33 7.33
N ASP A 184 -19.37 0.01 6.24
CA ASP A 184 -19.34 -0.78 5.01
C ASP A 184 -18.02 -0.57 4.29
N LEU A 185 -17.40 -1.64 3.80
CA LEU A 185 -16.16 -1.59 3.04
C LEU A 185 -16.10 -2.78 2.06
N LYS A 186 -15.30 -2.62 1.01
CA LYS A 186 -14.97 -3.72 0.10
C LYS A 186 -13.59 -4.26 0.47
N ALA A 187 -13.46 -5.56 0.62
CA ALA A 187 -12.20 -6.24 0.91
C ALA A 187 -11.78 -7.09 -0.28
N ASP A 188 -10.85 -6.58 -1.11
CA ASP A 188 -10.25 -7.35 -2.21
C ASP A 188 -8.98 -8.08 -1.74
N THR A 189 -8.31 -7.57 -0.68
CA THR A 189 -7.10 -8.16 -0.08
C THR A 189 -6.98 -7.79 1.41
N ILE A 190 -6.30 -8.65 2.19
CA ILE A 190 -6.01 -8.48 3.62
C ILE A 190 -4.50 -8.51 3.84
#